data_29f0554900a517ded93546bde3bff895
#
_entry.id   29f0554900a517ded93546bde3bff895
#
_cell.length_a   1.000
_cell.length_b   1.000
_cell.length_c   1.000
_cell.angle_alpha   90.00
_cell.angle_beta   90.00
_cell.angle_gamma   90.00
#
_symmetry.space_group_name_H-M   'P 1'
#
loop_
_entity.id
_entity.type
_entity.pdbx_description
1 polymer ?
#
loop_
_entity_poly.entity_id
_entity_poly.type
_entity_poly.pdbx_seq_one_letter_code
_entity_poly.pdbx_strand_id
1 'polypeptide(L)'
;MRFNHMELTFPIGGLTTTLREEVDAFYGSIFGWSALDTDVVGQSCHLLMPDPDHFILLAESERPMRSPGYDHLGLLQDSRQEVDDLLEACERYAEKDDRVSIKRYEDLVYPGLTVHAFYVKFLLPIYFDVQSMERS
;
A
#
# COMPACT_ATOMS: atom_id res chain seq x y z
N MET A 1 -20.65 -2.01 9.53
CA MET A 1 -19.25 -2.26 9.97
C MET A 1 -18.33 -1.98 8.79
N ARG A 2 -17.22 -1.25 9.01
CA ARG A 2 -16.23 -0.93 7.98
C ARG A 2 -14.85 -1.14 8.55
N PHE A 3 -13.89 -1.47 7.72
CA PHE A 3 -12.49 -1.42 8.13
C PHE A 3 -12.12 0.05 8.40
N ASN A 4 -11.28 0.27 9.42
CA ASN A 4 -10.80 1.60 9.78
C ASN A 4 -9.33 1.75 9.47
N HIS A 5 -8.50 0.84 9.97
CA HIS A 5 -7.06 0.91 9.77
C HIS A 5 -6.42 -0.46 9.86
N MET A 6 -5.20 -0.52 9.38
CA MET A 6 -4.30 -1.65 9.54
C MET A 6 -2.98 -1.16 10.11
N GLU A 7 -2.45 -1.85 11.11
CA GLU A 7 -1.14 -1.56 11.64
C GLU A 7 -0.08 -2.40 10.94
N LEU A 8 0.98 -1.74 10.47
CA LEU A 8 2.18 -2.38 9.95
C LEU A 8 3.35 -2.01 10.86
N THR A 9 4.14 -3.00 11.25
CA THR A 9 5.21 -2.79 12.21
C THR A 9 6.59 -2.96 11.58
N PHE A 10 7.51 -2.13 12.05
CA PHE A 10 8.91 -2.08 11.65
C PHE A 10 9.80 -2.41 12.85
N PRO A 11 11.03 -2.85 12.61
CA PRO A 11 12.01 -3.00 13.71
C PRO A 11 12.18 -1.68 14.48
N ILE A 12 12.51 -1.78 15.76
CA ILE A 12 12.84 -0.62 16.59
C ILE A 12 13.94 0.20 15.90
N GLY A 13 13.71 1.51 15.75
CA GLY A 13 14.60 2.42 15.03
C GLY A 13 14.42 2.40 13.51
N GLY A 14 13.49 1.60 12.98
CA GLY A 14 13.27 1.46 11.54
C GLY A 14 12.43 2.59 10.91
N LEU A 15 11.56 3.24 11.67
CA LEU A 15 10.76 4.38 11.20
C LEU A 15 11.55 5.70 11.25
N THR A 16 12.67 5.74 10.52
CA THR A 16 13.50 6.94 10.42
C THR A 16 12.79 8.05 9.65
N THR A 17 13.25 9.28 9.80
CA THR A 17 12.77 10.41 8.99
C THR A 17 12.92 10.13 7.51
N THR A 18 14.06 9.58 7.08
CA THR A 18 14.30 9.24 5.69
C THR A 18 13.30 8.21 5.17
N LEU A 19 13.03 7.13 5.94
CA LEU A 19 12.04 6.13 5.54
C LEU A 19 10.66 6.75 5.36
N ARG A 20 10.23 7.60 6.32
CA ARG A 20 8.92 8.26 6.26
C ARG A 20 8.81 9.15 5.03
N GLU A 21 9.83 9.93 4.72
CA GLU A 21 9.88 10.78 3.53
C GLU A 21 9.82 9.97 2.23
N GLU A 22 10.56 8.87 2.15
CA GLU A 22 10.55 8.00 0.97
C GLU A 22 9.21 7.30 0.78
N VAL A 23 8.59 6.83 1.86
CA VAL A 23 7.24 6.25 1.84
C VAL A 23 6.22 7.28 1.37
N ASP A 24 6.26 8.48 1.92
CA ASP A 24 5.35 9.57 1.55
C ASP A 24 5.52 9.99 0.09
N ALA A 25 6.75 10.02 -0.40
CA ALA A 25 7.02 10.35 -1.80
C ALA A 25 6.39 9.34 -2.76
N PHE A 26 6.48 8.05 -2.46
CA PHE A 26 5.89 7.01 -3.30
C PHE A 26 4.37 7.00 -3.23
N TYR A 27 3.82 6.80 -2.03
CA TYR A 27 2.36 6.65 -1.87
C TYR A 27 1.61 7.97 -2.09
N GLY A 28 2.23 9.09 -1.78
CA GLY A 28 1.66 10.41 -2.05
C GLY A 28 1.63 10.74 -3.55
N SER A 29 2.71 10.49 -4.28
CA SER A 29 2.78 10.83 -5.71
C SER A 29 1.96 9.89 -6.60
N ILE A 30 1.89 8.60 -6.25
CA ILE A 30 1.19 7.60 -7.06
C ILE A 30 -0.26 7.47 -6.66
N PHE A 31 -0.54 7.28 -5.37
CA PHE A 31 -1.89 7.00 -4.88
C PHE A 31 -2.61 8.25 -4.36
N GLY A 32 -1.92 9.37 -4.23
CA GLY A 32 -2.50 10.62 -3.72
C GLY A 32 -2.78 10.59 -2.21
N TRP A 33 -2.17 9.67 -1.47
CA TRP A 33 -2.38 9.58 -0.03
C TRP A 33 -1.71 10.72 0.70
N SER A 34 -2.41 11.29 1.68
CA SER A 34 -1.81 12.19 2.65
C SER A 34 -1.13 11.40 3.76
N ALA A 35 -0.23 12.04 4.49
CA ALA A 35 0.51 11.41 5.57
C ALA A 35 0.73 12.39 6.72
N LEU A 36 0.87 11.87 7.92
CA LEU A 36 1.23 12.67 9.09
C LEU A 36 1.91 11.82 10.16
N ASP A 37 2.78 12.46 10.95
CA ASP A 37 3.33 11.88 12.16
C ASP A 37 2.36 12.12 13.32
N THR A 38 2.23 11.12 14.19
CA THR A 38 1.41 11.24 15.40
C THR A 38 1.96 10.36 16.51
N ASP A 39 1.69 10.73 17.75
CA ASP A 39 2.01 9.89 18.90
C ASP A 39 0.85 8.95 19.20
N VAL A 40 1.16 7.67 19.33
CA VAL A 40 0.20 6.64 19.73
C VAL A 40 0.78 5.92 20.94
N VAL A 41 0.13 6.08 22.09
CA VAL A 41 0.56 5.46 23.35
C VAL A 41 2.04 5.73 23.67
N GLY A 42 2.47 7.00 23.49
CA GLY A 42 3.85 7.43 23.76
C GLY A 42 4.90 7.06 22.72
N GLN A 43 4.49 6.51 21.58
CA GLN A 43 5.37 6.17 20.48
C GLN A 43 5.10 7.07 19.28
N SER A 44 6.17 7.58 18.65
CA SER A 44 6.05 8.31 17.39
C SER A 44 5.74 7.33 16.26
N CYS A 45 4.55 7.49 15.69
CA CYS A 45 4.06 6.69 14.58
C CYS A 45 3.86 7.55 13.32
N HIS A 46 3.64 6.88 12.19
CA HIS A 46 3.40 7.53 10.93
C HIS A 46 2.12 6.97 10.31
N LEU A 47 1.22 7.85 9.88
CA LEU A 47 -0.04 7.48 9.25
C LEU A 47 0.01 7.75 7.76
N LEU A 48 -0.43 6.79 6.97
CA LEU A 48 -0.76 6.98 5.55
C LEU A 48 -2.28 6.98 5.42
N MET A 49 -2.83 8.01 4.82
CA MET A 49 -4.27 8.25 4.81
C MET A 49 -4.83 8.27 3.38
N PRO A 50 -5.41 7.14 2.92
CA PRO A 50 -6.13 7.09 1.64
C PRO A 50 -7.34 8.02 1.60
N ASP A 51 -8.03 8.15 2.73
CA ASP A 51 -9.17 9.05 2.94
C ASP A 51 -9.30 9.41 4.43
N PRO A 52 -10.23 10.30 4.81
CA PRO A 52 -10.35 10.73 6.21
C PRO A 52 -10.70 9.64 7.21
N ASP A 53 -11.33 8.54 6.76
CA ASP A 53 -11.84 7.48 7.65
C ASP A 53 -10.95 6.23 7.67
N HIS A 54 -9.99 6.11 6.76
CA HIS A 54 -9.15 4.93 6.62
C HIS A 54 -7.67 5.31 6.65
N PHE A 55 -6.85 4.52 7.33
CA PHE A 55 -5.41 4.78 7.38
C PHE A 55 -4.60 3.51 7.58
N ILE A 56 -3.35 3.59 7.19
CA ILE A 56 -2.33 2.61 7.51
C ILE A 56 -1.47 3.22 8.61
N LEU A 57 -1.41 2.53 9.75
CA LEU A 57 -0.61 2.94 10.90
C LEU A 57 0.76 2.26 10.82
N LEU A 58 1.82 3.05 10.72
CA LEU A 58 3.19 2.55 10.76
C LEU A 58 3.75 2.77 12.17
N ALA A 59 4.20 1.71 12.80
CA ALA A 59 4.72 1.72 14.16
C ALA A 59 5.99 0.87 14.27
N GLU A 60 6.76 1.06 15.33
CA GLU A 60 7.92 0.23 15.64
C GLU A 60 7.55 -0.85 16.66
N SER A 61 8.17 -2.02 16.53
CA SER A 61 7.93 -3.14 17.43
C SER A 61 9.18 -4.00 17.55
N GLU A 62 9.38 -4.58 18.74
CA GLU A 62 10.40 -5.61 18.95
C GLU A 62 10.09 -6.89 18.17
N ARG A 63 8.83 -7.06 17.76
CA ARG A 63 8.36 -8.16 16.94
C ARG A 63 7.72 -7.63 15.66
N PRO A 64 8.54 -7.09 14.73
CA PRO A 64 8.00 -6.47 13.53
C PRO A 64 7.29 -7.49 12.63
N MET A 65 6.32 -7.00 11.90
CA MET A 65 5.62 -7.80 10.90
C MET A 65 6.60 -8.29 9.83
N ARG A 66 6.46 -9.55 9.45
CA ARG A 66 7.17 -10.15 8.33
C ARG A 66 6.18 -10.90 7.47
N SER A 67 6.13 -10.53 6.21
CA SER A 67 5.33 -11.24 5.22
C SER A 67 6.28 -12.10 4.37
N PRO A 68 6.19 -13.43 4.49
CA PRO A 68 7.12 -14.32 3.78
C PRO A 68 6.79 -14.48 2.29
N GLY A 69 5.64 -14.01 1.84
CA GLY A 69 5.18 -14.18 0.47
C GLY A 69 4.42 -12.96 -0.03
N TYR A 70 3.27 -13.21 -0.64
CA TYR A 70 2.41 -12.18 -1.21
C TYR A 70 1.24 -11.81 -0.31
N ASP A 71 1.41 -11.86 1.01
CA ASP A 71 0.41 -11.36 1.94
C ASP A 71 0.14 -9.89 1.62
N HIS A 72 -1.14 -9.53 1.55
CA HIS A 72 -1.52 -8.25 0.97
C HIS A 72 -2.77 -7.66 1.58
N LEU A 73 -2.94 -6.37 1.35
CA LEU A 73 -4.19 -5.64 1.59
C LEU A 73 -4.77 -5.23 0.23
N GLY A 74 -6.04 -5.56 -0.01
CA GLY A 74 -6.74 -5.18 -1.24
C GLY A 74 -7.15 -3.72 -1.22
N LEU A 75 -6.86 -3.01 -2.33
CA LEU A 75 -7.23 -1.63 -2.55
C LEU A 75 -8.14 -1.55 -3.78
N LEU A 76 -9.42 -1.30 -3.57
CA LEU A 76 -10.40 -1.26 -4.63
C LEU A 76 -10.38 0.08 -5.38
N GLN A 77 -10.27 0.01 -6.70
CA GLN A 77 -10.40 1.13 -7.62
C GLN A 77 -11.75 1.07 -8.33
N ASP A 78 -12.23 2.21 -8.80
CA ASP A 78 -13.55 2.28 -9.43
C ASP A 78 -13.57 1.75 -10.86
N SER A 79 -12.42 1.67 -11.51
CA SER A 79 -12.34 1.22 -12.90
C SER A 79 -11.02 0.50 -13.20
N ARG A 80 -11.06 -0.30 -14.27
CA ARG A 80 -9.88 -0.92 -14.86
C ARG A 80 -8.84 0.12 -15.26
N GLN A 81 -9.27 1.25 -15.81
CA GLN A 81 -8.39 2.31 -16.26
C GLN A 81 -7.59 2.89 -15.09
N GLU A 82 -8.23 3.08 -13.93
CA GLU A 82 -7.51 3.55 -12.74
C GLU A 82 -6.44 2.55 -12.29
N VAL A 83 -6.73 1.26 -12.34
CA VAL A 83 -5.74 0.21 -12.03
C VAL A 83 -4.57 0.28 -13.00
N ASP A 84 -4.84 0.40 -14.31
CA ASP A 84 -3.80 0.47 -15.34
C ASP A 84 -2.95 1.74 -15.19
N ASP A 85 -3.56 2.88 -14.89
CA ASP A 85 -2.85 4.14 -14.66
C ASP A 85 -1.92 4.06 -13.44
N LEU A 86 -2.39 3.42 -12.36
CA LEU A 86 -1.58 3.21 -11.16
C LEU A 86 -0.43 2.23 -11.43
N LEU A 87 -0.68 1.16 -12.18
CA LEU A 87 0.35 0.22 -12.58
C LEU A 87 1.45 0.91 -13.39
N GLU A 88 1.07 1.71 -14.37
CA GLU A 88 2.02 2.47 -15.20
C GLU A 88 2.85 3.43 -14.34
N ALA A 89 2.21 4.14 -13.41
CA ALA A 89 2.92 5.03 -12.49
C ALA A 89 3.91 4.29 -11.59
N CYS A 90 3.52 3.12 -11.06
CA CYS A 90 4.42 2.26 -10.29
C CYS A 90 5.61 1.78 -11.12
N GLU A 91 5.38 1.40 -12.37
CA GLU A 91 6.44 0.93 -13.28
C GLU A 91 7.43 2.05 -13.59
N ARG A 92 6.95 3.28 -13.82
CA ARG A 92 7.83 4.45 -14.01
C ARG A 92 8.67 4.73 -12.78
N TYR A 93 8.08 4.60 -11.59
CA TYR A 93 8.83 4.77 -10.34
C TYR A 93 9.88 3.67 -10.18
N ALA A 94 9.55 2.44 -10.55
CA ALA A 94 10.48 1.31 -10.49
C ALA A 94 11.71 1.47 -11.40
N GLU A 95 11.62 2.24 -12.47
CA GLU A 95 12.76 2.56 -13.33
C GLU A 95 13.83 3.37 -12.58
N LYS A 96 13.44 4.11 -11.55
CA LYS A 96 14.32 4.98 -10.75
C LYS A 96 14.64 4.41 -9.38
N ASP A 97 13.87 3.45 -8.90
CA ASP A 97 14.04 2.88 -7.56
C ASP A 97 13.76 1.36 -7.62
N ASP A 98 14.81 0.57 -7.48
CA ASP A 98 14.75 -0.90 -7.59
C ASP A 98 14.08 -1.58 -6.38
N ARG A 99 13.74 -0.82 -5.35
CA ARG A 99 13.00 -1.33 -4.19
C ARG A 99 11.50 -1.51 -4.45
N VAL A 100 10.99 -0.97 -5.56
CA VAL A 100 9.60 -1.20 -5.98
C VAL A 100 9.49 -2.61 -6.53
N SER A 101 8.63 -3.42 -5.92
CA SER A 101 8.33 -4.77 -6.39
C SER A 101 6.91 -4.80 -6.95
N ILE A 102 6.77 -5.22 -8.19
CA ILE A 102 5.48 -5.29 -8.88
C ILE A 102 5.24 -6.72 -9.33
N LYS A 103 4.03 -7.21 -9.10
CA LYS A 103 3.57 -8.47 -9.67
C LYS A 103 2.30 -8.23 -10.46
N ARG A 104 2.37 -8.50 -11.75
CA ARG A 104 1.22 -8.46 -12.65
C ARG A 104 0.49 -9.78 -12.58
N TYR A 105 -0.82 -9.71 -12.74
CA TYR A 105 -1.70 -10.87 -12.82
C TYR A 105 -2.54 -10.81 -14.09
N GLU A 106 -2.88 -11.98 -14.61
CA GLU A 106 -3.96 -12.10 -15.57
C GLU A 106 -5.30 -11.90 -14.85
N ASP A 107 -6.30 -11.45 -15.59
CA ASP A 107 -7.64 -11.26 -15.03
C ASP A 107 -8.17 -12.56 -14.43
N LEU A 108 -8.75 -12.45 -13.24
CA LEU A 108 -9.50 -13.54 -12.64
C LEU A 108 -10.95 -13.44 -13.10
N VAL A 109 -11.40 -14.43 -13.84
CA VAL A 109 -12.73 -14.44 -14.43
C VAL A 109 -13.61 -15.46 -13.72
N TYR A 110 -14.67 -14.96 -13.12
CA TYR A 110 -15.72 -15.75 -12.46
C TYR A 110 -17.06 -15.46 -13.15
N PRO A 111 -18.08 -16.34 -12.99
CA PRO A 111 -19.41 -16.03 -13.48
C PRO A 111 -19.91 -14.69 -12.91
N GLY A 112 -20.14 -13.71 -13.78
CA GLY A 112 -20.64 -12.39 -13.41
C GLY A 112 -19.63 -11.45 -12.75
N LEU A 113 -18.34 -11.81 -12.71
CA LEU A 113 -17.30 -10.97 -12.08
C LEU A 113 -15.95 -11.18 -12.76
N THR A 114 -15.31 -10.09 -13.15
CA THR A 114 -13.91 -10.09 -13.56
C THR A 114 -13.12 -9.20 -12.61
N VAL A 115 -12.03 -9.72 -12.07
CA VAL A 115 -11.10 -8.98 -11.22
C VAL A 115 -9.84 -8.67 -12.02
N HIS A 116 -9.52 -7.39 -12.13
CA HIS A 116 -8.33 -6.89 -12.79
C HIS A 116 -7.41 -6.28 -11.73
N ALA A 117 -6.18 -6.78 -11.62
CA ALA A 117 -5.33 -6.45 -10.47
C ALA A 117 -3.84 -6.51 -10.79
N PHE A 118 -3.08 -5.78 -10.00
CA PHE A 118 -1.64 -5.98 -9.85
C PHE A 118 -1.25 -5.82 -8.36
N TYR A 119 -0.10 -6.38 -7.99
CA TYR A 119 0.44 -6.24 -6.65
C TYR A 119 1.65 -5.32 -6.68
N VAL A 120 1.76 -4.47 -5.68
CA VAL A 120 2.92 -3.58 -5.51
C VAL A 120 3.36 -3.54 -4.05
N LYS A 121 4.67 -3.50 -3.85
CA LYS A 121 5.29 -3.37 -2.53
C LYS A 121 6.43 -2.36 -2.63
N PHE A 122 6.42 -1.40 -1.72
CA PHE A 122 7.51 -0.43 -1.59
C PHE A 122 7.70 -0.05 -0.13
N LEU A 123 8.83 -0.45 0.45
CA LEU A 123 9.28 -0.12 1.82
C LEU A 123 8.35 -0.57 2.96
N LEU A 124 7.15 -1.02 2.69
CA LEU A 124 6.22 -1.55 3.68
C LEU A 124 6.31 -3.09 3.72
N PRO A 125 5.96 -3.72 4.86
CA PRO A 125 6.16 -5.18 5.02
C PRO A 125 5.13 -6.06 4.31
N ILE A 126 4.17 -5.49 3.57
CA ILE A 126 3.16 -6.24 2.80
C ILE A 126 3.05 -5.69 1.39
N TYR A 127 2.42 -6.47 0.51
CA TYR A 127 1.96 -5.99 -0.79
C TYR A 127 0.63 -5.27 -0.67
N PHE A 128 0.36 -4.36 -1.58
CA PHE A 128 -0.99 -3.89 -1.87
C PHE A 128 -1.47 -4.57 -3.15
N ASP A 129 -2.69 -5.11 -3.09
CA ASP A 129 -3.40 -5.66 -4.24
C ASP A 129 -4.33 -4.58 -4.78
N VAL A 130 -3.88 -3.91 -5.83
CA VAL A 130 -4.62 -2.81 -6.46
C VAL A 130 -5.53 -3.41 -7.52
N GLN A 131 -6.84 -3.32 -7.32
CA GLN A 131 -7.78 -4.04 -8.15
C GLN A 131 -9.04 -3.27 -8.48
N SER A 132 -9.66 -3.65 -9.59
CA SER A 132 -11.04 -3.30 -9.92
C SER A 132 -11.88 -4.56 -10.07
N MET A 133 -13.18 -4.43 -9.81
CA MET A 133 -14.16 -5.51 -9.94
C MET A 133 -15.18 -5.11 -10.99
N GLU A 134 -15.18 -5.80 -12.12
CA GLU A 134 -16.12 -5.58 -13.21
C GLU A 134 -17.22 -6.62 -13.12
N ARG A 135 -18.45 -6.15 -12.84
CA ARG A 135 -19.63 -7.00 -12.72
C ARG A 135 -20.41 -6.99 -14.04
N SER A 136 -20.83 -8.16 -14.46
CA SER A 136 -21.60 -8.34 -15.70
C SER A 136 -22.97 -8.98 -15.45
#